data_d5804e65ded92d6cbab330eb493f0ef8
#
_entry.id   d5804e65ded92d6cbab330eb493f0ef8
#
_cell.length_a   1.000
_cell.length_b   1.000
_cell.length_c   1.000
_cell.angle_alpha   90.00
_cell.angle_beta   90.00
_cell.angle_gamma   90.00
#
_symmetry.space_group_name_H-M   'P 1'
#
loop_
_entity.id
_entity.type
_entity.pdbx_description
1 polymer ?
#
loop_
_entity_poly.entity_id
_entity_poly.type
_entity_poly.pdbx_seq_one_letter_code
_entity_poly.pdbx_strand_id
1 'polypeptide(L)'
;MKSSVQYVEPRSAILRPAIGLSLVSLLGFGLLYSSVATGLGQLLFPAQSNGSLIEKSQRIEGSSLVAQNFQNPRYFMSRPSAANYDPMAMSGSNLAVTNPELKAKIEQRLVDTAKANHVDENQIPSDLVTASGSGIDPHISPEAAQLQVERIAPVSYTHLRAHETVLD
;
A
#
# COMPACT_ATOMS: atom_id res chain seq x y z
N MET A 1 -44.38 47.42 17.99
CA MET A 1 -43.06 47.18 17.33
C MET A 1 -42.14 46.66 18.41
N LYS A 2 -41.78 45.36 18.39
CA LYS A 2 -40.77 44.81 19.28
C LYS A 2 -39.42 44.91 18.53
N SER A 3 -38.54 45.80 19.01
CA SER A 3 -37.17 45.89 18.52
C SER A 3 -36.41 44.67 18.99
N SER A 4 -36.02 43.79 18.06
CA SER A 4 -35.09 42.69 18.31
C SER A 4 -33.70 43.29 18.55
N VAL A 5 -33.27 43.23 19.81
CA VAL A 5 -31.88 43.55 20.16
C VAL A 5 -31.02 42.41 19.64
N GLN A 6 -30.26 42.67 18.57
CA GLN A 6 -29.21 41.76 18.13
C GLN A 6 -28.03 41.86 19.11
N TYR A 7 -27.86 40.80 19.94
CA TYR A 7 -26.63 40.65 20.72
C TYR A 7 -25.48 40.33 19.78
N VAL A 8 -24.60 41.28 19.54
CA VAL A 8 -23.32 41.02 18.89
C VAL A 8 -22.35 40.58 19.99
N GLU A 9 -22.13 39.28 20.08
CA GLU A 9 -21.10 38.70 20.97
C GLU A 9 -19.72 39.31 20.63
N PRO A 10 -19.00 39.86 21.61
CA PRO A 10 -17.67 40.40 21.35
C PRO A 10 -16.74 39.28 20.90
N ARG A 11 -15.97 39.47 19.82
CA ARG A 11 -15.02 38.47 19.27
C ARG A 11 -14.08 37.88 20.32
N SER A 12 -13.74 38.64 21.36
CA SER A 12 -12.93 38.18 22.50
C SER A 12 -13.62 37.12 23.36
N ALA A 13 -14.97 37.05 23.36
CA ALA A 13 -15.70 36.03 24.10
C ALA A 13 -15.59 34.65 23.45
N ILE A 14 -15.30 34.57 22.15
CA ILE A 14 -15.17 33.33 21.39
C ILE A 14 -13.70 32.82 21.41
N LEU A 15 -12.71 33.70 21.45
CA LEU A 15 -11.29 33.35 21.40
C LEU A 15 -10.84 32.52 22.59
N ARG A 16 -11.26 32.85 23.80
CA ARG A 16 -10.86 32.12 25.01
C ARG A 16 -11.30 30.65 24.98
N PRO A 17 -12.61 30.33 24.75
CA PRO A 17 -13.01 28.93 24.66
C PRO A 17 -12.43 28.22 23.44
N ALA A 18 -12.24 28.90 22.30
CA ALA A 18 -11.61 28.32 21.12
C ALA A 18 -10.15 27.91 21.39
N ILE A 19 -9.37 28.81 21.99
CA ILE A 19 -7.97 28.50 22.39
C ILE A 19 -7.96 27.38 23.44
N GLY A 20 -8.81 27.45 24.46
CA GLY A 20 -8.91 26.42 25.49
C GLY A 20 -9.24 25.05 24.91
N LEU A 21 -10.25 24.97 24.03
CA LEU A 21 -10.62 23.72 23.37
C LEU A 21 -9.51 23.21 22.45
N SER A 22 -8.84 24.09 21.71
CA SER A 22 -7.71 23.73 20.85
C SER A 22 -6.54 23.14 21.68
N LEU A 23 -6.21 23.76 22.80
CA LEU A 23 -5.16 23.25 23.70
C LEU A 23 -5.54 21.91 24.34
N VAL A 24 -6.77 21.76 24.82
CA VAL A 24 -7.25 20.49 25.38
C VAL A 24 -7.23 19.40 24.31
N SER A 25 -7.68 19.69 23.09
CA SER A 25 -7.64 18.73 22.00
C SER A 25 -6.21 18.36 21.60
N LEU A 26 -5.32 19.35 21.50
CA LEU A 26 -3.92 19.12 21.15
C LEU A 26 -3.21 18.27 22.20
N LEU A 27 -3.38 18.60 23.48
CA LEU A 27 -2.73 17.87 24.57
C LEU A 27 -3.41 16.53 24.85
N GLY A 28 -4.75 16.46 24.81
CA GLY A 28 -5.48 15.22 25.08
C GLY A 28 -5.36 14.22 23.95
N PHE A 29 -5.67 14.62 22.72
CA PHE A 29 -5.65 13.70 21.57
C PHE A 29 -4.30 13.72 20.84
N GLY A 30 -3.69 14.87 20.67
CA GLY A 30 -2.41 14.98 19.94
C GLY A 30 -1.24 14.40 20.75
N LEU A 31 -1.17 14.63 22.03
CA LEU A 31 -0.04 14.16 22.84
C LEU A 31 -0.39 12.93 23.69
N LEU A 32 -1.32 13.05 24.63
CA LEU A 32 -1.59 11.98 25.59
C LEU A 32 -2.09 10.71 24.91
N TYR A 33 -3.17 10.81 24.13
CA TYR A 33 -3.75 9.65 23.43
C TYR A 33 -2.74 9.00 22.48
N SER A 34 -2.06 9.79 21.66
CA SER A 34 -1.08 9.26 20.70
C SER A 34 0.11 8.57 21.39
N SER A 35 0.59 9.14 22.50
CA SER A 35 1.69 8.53 23.29
C SER A 35 1.25 7.20 23.92
N VAL A 36 0.04 7.15 24.49
CA VAL A 36 -0.51 5.91 25.07
C VAL A 36 -0.73 4.86 23.97
N ALA A 37 -1.35 5.23 22.85
CA ALA A 37 -1.58 4.32 21.74
C ALA A 37 -0.28 3.77 21.16
N THR A 38 0.72 4.63 20.96
CA THR A 38 2.05 4.22 20.48
C THR A 38 2.74 3.30 21.50
N GLY A 39 2.73 3.65 22.78
CA GLY A 39 3.33 2.84 23.85
C GLY A 39 2.67 1.45 23.95
N LEU A 40 1.36 1.38 23.90
CA LEU A 40 0.63 0.11 23.89
C LEU A 40 0.91 -0.69 22.60
N GLY A 41 0.97 -0.03 21.45
CA GLY A 41 1.35 -0.66 20.19
C GLY A 41 2.73 -1.30 20.25
N GLN A 42 3.72 -0.57 20.77
CA GLN A 42 5.09 -1.06 20.94
C GLN A 42 5.17 -2.23 21.93
N LEU A 43 4.38 -2.20 23.00
CA LEU A 43 4.36 -3.25 24.02
C LEU A 43 3.67 -4.53 23.55
N LEU A 44 2.50 -4.40 22.91
CA LEU A 44 1.64 -5.53 22.52
C LEU A 44 2.00 -6.11 21.16
N PHE A 45 2.46 -5.26 20.23
CA PHE A 45 2.70 -5.60 18.81
C PHE A 45 4.04 -5.02 18.31
N PRO A 46 5.18 -5.36 18.91
CA PRO A 46 6.46 -4.73 18.60
C PRO A 46 6.88 -4.89 17.15
N ALA A 47 6.64 -6.04 16.51
CA ALA A 47 6.98 -6.26 15.11
C ALA A 47 6.17 -5.35 14.17
N GLN A 48 4.84 -5.29 14.36
CA GLN A 48 3.95 -4.48 13.55
C GLN A 48 4.17 -2.98 13.75
N SER A 49 4.39 -2.57 15.01
CA SER A 49 4.65 -1.17 15.36
C SER A 49 5.96 -0.64 14.77
N ASN A 50 6.90 -1.53 14.46
CA ASN A 50 8.17 -1.19 13.82
C ASN A 50 8.17 -1.47 12.31
N GLY A 51 6.99 -1.65 11.70
CA GLY A 51 6.86 -1.76 10.24
C GLY A 51 7.02 -3.17 9.69
N SER A 52 6.82 -4.22 10.51
CA SER A 52 6.86 -5.63 10.08
C SER A 52 8.10 -5.96 9.25
N LEU A 53 9.26 -5.56 9.74
CA LEU A 53 10.54 -5.70 9.07
C LEU A 53 10.92 -7.18 8.89
N ILE A 54 11.51 -7.49 7.75
CA ILE A 54 12.07 -8.79 7.42
C ILE A 54 13.58 -8.69 7.60
N GLU A 55 14.09 -9.42 8.58
CA GLU A 55 15.52 -9.43 8.89
C GLU A 55 16.15 -10.77 8.49
N LYS A 56 17.30 -10.71 7.87
CA LYS A 56 18.14 -11.86 7.54
C LYS A 56 19.59 -11.57 7.88
N SER A 57 20.20 -12.43 8.69
CA SER A 57 21.61 -12.28 9.12
C SER A 57 21.92 -10.89 9.70
N GLN A 58 21.06 -10.38 10.58
CA GLN A 58 21.16 -9.06 11.23
C GLN A 58 21.09 -7.87 10.27
N ARG A 59 20.58 -8.08 9.07
CA ARG A 59 20.36 -7.04 8.08
C ARG A 59 18.88 -6.95 7.73
N ILE A 60 18.35 -5.74 7.66
CA ILE A 60 16.98 -5.50 7.21
C ILE A 60 16.97 -5.65 5.68
N GLU A 61 16.22 -6.66 5.20
CA GLU A 61 16.05 -6.92 3.76
C GLU A 61 14.81 -6.20 3.19
N GLY A 62 13.84 -5.87 4.04
CA GLY A 62 12.62 -5.20 3.62
C GLY A 62 11.53 -5.23 4.70
N SER A 63 10.29 -5.07 4.28
CA SER A 63 9.09 -5.20 5.12
C SER A 63 8.07 -6.09 4.43
N SER A 64 7.33 -6.88 5.20
CA SER A 64 6.23 -7.69 4.66
C SER A 64 5.04 -6.86 4.14
N LEU A 65 5.03 -5.56 4.45
CA LEU A 65 3.96 -4.63 4.05
C LEU A 65 4.31 -3.81 2.80
N VAL A 66 5.54 -3.91 2.29
CA VAL A 66 6.05 -3.04 1.23
C VAL A 66 6.61 -3.87 0.09
N ALA A 67 6.04 -3.69 -1.10
CA ALA A 67 6.57 -4.28 -2.32
C ALA A 67 7.96 -3.72 -2.67
N GLN A 68 8.77 -4.58 -3.27
CA GLN A 68 10.07 -4.22 -3.80
C GLN A 68 10.11 -4.42 -5.31
N ASN A 69 10.94 -3.65 -5.98
CA ASN A 69 11.14 -3.74 -7.42
C ASN A 69 12.07 -4.92 -7.76
N PHE A 70 11.52 -6.14 -7.78
CA PHE A 70 12.25 -7.32 -8.23
C PHE A 70 12.32 -7.34 -9.76
N GLN A 71 13.54 -7.32 -10.30
CA GLN A 71 13.76 -7.39 -11.74
C GLN A 71 14.28 -8.77 -12.20
N ASN A 72 14.72 -9.61 -11.26
CA ASN A 72 15.22 -10.92 -11.61
C ASN A 72 14.04 -11.89 -11.87
N PRO A 73 14.03 -12.62 -13.00
CA PRO A 73 12.95 -13.54 -13.36
C PRO A 73 12.74 -14.71 -12.37
N ARG A 74 13.64 -14.89 -11.42
CA ARG A 74 13.53 -15.92 -10.36
C ARG A 74 12.47 -15.57 -9.30
N TYR A 75 12.03 -14.30 -9.23
CA TYR A 75 11.13 -13.84 -8.18
C TYR A 75 9.73 -13.57 -8.73
N PHE A 76 8.75 -13.68 -7.84
CA PHE A 76 7.43 -13.17 -8.13
C PHE A 76 7.48 -11.65 -8.30
N MET A 77 6.81 -11.17 -9.34
CA MET A 77 6.61 -9.75 -9.57
C MET A 77 5.34 -9.32 -8.85
N SER A 78 5.40 -8.24 -8.11
CA SER A 78 4.24 -7.61 -7.49
C SER A 78 3.47 -6.76 -8.49
N ARG A 79 2.38 -6.13 -8.03
CA ARG A 79 1.60 -5.18 -8.85
C ARG A 79 2.48 -4.04 -9.35
N PRO A 80 2.20 -3.50 -10.56
CA PRO A 80 2.92 -2.34 -11.07
C PRO A 80 2.82 -1.14 -10.12
N SER A 81 3.91 -0.40 -9.98
CA SER A 81 3.99 0.81 -9.17
C SER A 81 4.00 2.06 -10.03
N ALA A 82 3.22 3.08 -9.64
CA ALA A 82 3.32 4.43 -10.19
C ALA A 82 4.43 5.26 -9.50
N ALA A 83 4.89 4.79 -8.33
CA ALA A 83 5.91 5.43 -7.50
C ALA A 83 7.28 4.74 -7.59
N ASN A 84 7.50 3.83 -8.55
CA ASN A 84 8.71 3.01 -8.66
C ASN A 84 9.07 2.26 -7.36
N TYR A 85 8.07 1.87 -6.57
CA TYR A 85 8.21 1.20 -5.28
C TYR A 85 8.97 2.03 -4.23
N ASP A 86 9.01 3.35 -4.38
CA ASP A 86 9.62 4.25 -3.40
C ASP A 86 8.67 4.47 -2.21
N PRO A 87 8.99 4.00 -1.00
CA PRO A 87 8.17 4.19 0.18
C PRO A 87 8.10 5.64 0.66
N MET A 88 9.01 6.50 0.21
CA MET A 88 8.99 7.93 0.52
C MET A 88 8.12 8.75 -0.44
N ALA A 89 7.74 8.17 -1.59
CA ALA A 89 6.93 8.81 -2.62
C ALA A 89 5.68 8.00 -2.95
N MET A 90 5.07 7.35 -1.96
CA MET A 90 3.88 6.49 -2.11
C MET A 90 2.76 7.22 -2.84
N SER A 91 2.35 6.69 -3.98
CA SER A 91 1.32 7.30 -4.83
C SER A 91 0.76 6.29 -5.83
N GLY A 92 -0.53 6.39 -6.12
CA GLY A 92 -1.14 5.77 -7.29
C GLY A 92 -0.92 6.62 -8.54
N SER A 93 -1.26 6.09 -9.71
CA SER A 93 -1.18 6.85 -10.97
C SER A 93 -2.16 8.02 -11.05
N ASN A 94 -3.25 7.97 -10.29
CA ASN A 94 -4.34 8.95 -10.28
C ASN A 94 -4.94 9.28 -11.67
N LEU A 95 -4.74 8.37 -12.63
CA LEU A 95 -5.26 8.50 -13.98
C LEU A 95 -6.73 8.05 -14.02
N ALA A 96 -7.59 8.85 -14.64
CA ALA A 96 -8.98 8.49 -14.85
C ALA A 96 -9.08 7.30 -15.84
N VAL A 97 -10.13 6.49 -15.70
CA VAL A 97 -10.38 5.33 -16.58
C VAL A 97 -10.48 5.73 -18.06
N THR A 98 -10.95 6.96 -18.32
CA THR A 98 -11.07 7.53 -19.67
C THR A 98 -9.78 8.14 -20.21
N ASN A 99 -8.71 8.17 -19.39
CA ASN A 99 -7.44 8.78 -19.81
C ASN A 99 -6.71 7.84 -20.79
N PRO A 100 -6.37 8.31 -22.01
CA PRO A 100 -5.67 7.49 -23.00
C PRO A 100 -4.28 7.02 -22.55
N GLU A 101 -3.63 7.75 -21.67
CA GLU A 101 -2.34 7.36 -21.09
C GLU A 101 -2.48 6.11 -20.19
N LEU A 102 -3.56 5.99 -19.42
CA LEU A 102 -3.83 4.79 -18.63
C LEU A 102 -3.99 3.58 -19.52
N LYS A 103 -4.77 3.73 -20.59
CA LYS A 103 -4.99 2.65 -21.58
C LYS A 103 -3.68 2.19 -22.20
N ALA A 104 -2.87 3.12 -22.70
CA ALA A 104 -1.57 2.80 -23.27
C ALA A 104 -0.62 2.09 -22.31
N LYS A 105 -0.60 2.52 -21.03
CA LYS A 105 0.21 1.86 -19.98
C LYS A 105 -0.28 0.43 -19.70
N ILE A 106 -1.58 0.19 -19.68
CA ILE A 106 -2.14 -1.15 -19.46
C ILE A 106 -1.81 -2.05 -20.66
N GLU A 107 -2.02 -1.58 -21.89
CA GLU A 107 -1.70 -2.33 -23.11
C GLU A 107 -0.21 -2.70 -23.16
N GLN A 108 0.69 -1.76 -22.86
CA GLN A 108 2.12 -2.05 -22.79
C GLN A 108 2.45 -3.13 -21.76
N ARG A 109 1.87 -3.03 -20.55
CA ARG A 109 2.09 -4.02 -19.48
C ARG A 109 1.51 -5.39 -19.82
N LEU A 110 0.37 -5.46 -20.53
CA LEU A 110 -0.18 -6.72 -21.02
C LEU A 110 0.83 -7.42 -21.93
N VAL A 111 1.36 -6.73 -22.93
CA VAL A 111 2.37 -7.28 -23.85
C VAL A 111 3.62 -7.72 -23.11
N ASP A 112 4.14 -6.88 -22.20
CA ASP A 112 5.36 -7.17 -21.46
C ASP A 112 5.18 -8.38 -20.51
N THR A 113 4.03 -8.46 -19.83
CA THR A 113 3.71 -9.57 -18.91
C THR A 113 3.46 -10.86 -19.64
N ALA A 114 2.75 -10.83 -20.79
CA ALA A 114 2.52 -11.97 -21.65
C ALA A 114 3.85 -12.57 -22.13
N LYS A 115 4.72 -11.71 -22.64
CA LYS A 115 6.06 -12.10 -23.11
C LYS A 115 6.94 -12.66 -21.98
N ALA A 116 6.93 -12.03 -20.82
CA ALA A 116 7.75 -12.46 -19.68
C ALA A 116 7.33 -13.82 -19.13
N ASN A 117 6.04 -14.16 -19.16
CA ASN A 117 5.51 -15.40 -18.59
C ASN A 117 5.13 -16.45 -19.65
N HIS A 118 5.32 -16.17 -20.95
CA HIS A 118 4.98 -17.06 -22.08
C HIS A 118 3.51 -17.48 -22.11
N VAL A 119 2.61 -16.54 -21.87
CA VAL A 119 1.15 -16.74 -21.85
C VAL A 119 0.45 -15.77 -22.80
N ASP A 120 -0.82 -16.05 -23.13
CA ASP A 120 -1.64 -15.13 -23.91
C ASP A 120 -2.09 -13.94 -23.04
N GLU A 121 -2.26 -12.76 -23.67
CA GLU A 121 -2.68 -11.54 -22.97
C GLU A 121 -4.03 -11.67 -22.25
N ASN A 122 -4.95 -12.52 -22.78
CA ASN A 122 -6.26 -12.77 -22.19
C ASN A 122 -6.22 -13.60 -20.89
N GLN A 123 -5.09 -14.22 -20.57
CA GLN A 123 -4.87 -15.01 -19.36
C GLN A 123 -4.31 -14.18 -18.22
N ILE A 124 -3.91 -12.92 -18.49
CA ILE A 124 -3.22 -12.09 -17.50
C ILE A 124 -4.23 -11.47 -16.53
N PRO A 125 -4.12 -11.74 -15.22
CA PRO A 125 -4.93 -11.08 -14.22
C PRO A 125 -4.71 -9.56 -14.18
N SER A 126 -5.76 -8.81 -13.86
CA SER A 126 -5.74 -7.34 -13.88
C SER A 126 -4.74 -6.71 -12.91
N ASP A 127 -4.42 -7.39 -11.81
CA ASP A 127 -3.47 -6.91 -10.81
C ASP A 127 -2.01 -6.93 -11.29
N LEU A 128 -1.67 -7.71 -12.32
CA LEU A 128 -0.35 -7.66 -12.95
C LEU A 128 -0.18 -6.50 -13.94
N VAL A 129 -1.26 -5.82 -14.33
CA VAL A 129 -1.21 -4.74 -15.32
C VAL A 129 -1.70 -3.40 -14.79
N THR A 130 -2.49 -3.41 -13.70
CA THR A 130 -2.98 -2.18 -13.06
C THR A 130 -2.11 -1.78 -11.89
N ALA A 131 -1.70 -0.50 -11.86
CA ALA A 131 -0.90 0.02 -10.76
C ALA A 131 -1.67 -0.03 -9.43
N SER A 132 -0.97 -0.33 -8.33
CA SER A 132 -1.55 -0.26 -7.00
C SER A 132 -1.85 1.19 -6.60
N GLY A 133 -2.86 1.39 -5.73
CA GLY A 133 -3.23 2.71 -5.23
C GLY A 133 -2.15 3.34 -4.34
N SER A 134 -1.41 2.54 -3.59
CA SER A 134 -0.29 3.00 -2.77
C SER A 134 1.03 3.12 -3.53
N GLY A 135 1.18 2.41 -4.65
CA GLY A 135 2.44 2.26 -5.38
C GLY A 135 3.45 1.31 -4.72
N ILE A 136 3.10 0.68 -3.58
CA ILE A 136 3.97 -0.24 -2.83
C ILE A 136 3.25 -1.48 -2.32
N ASP A 137 2.11 -1.84 -2.90
CA ASP A 137 1.34 -3.02 -2.48
C ASP A 137 2.09 -4.33 -2.82
N PRO A 138 2.45 -5.15 -1.84
CA PRO A 138 3.17 -6.41 -2.07
C PRO A 138 2.25 -7.56 -2.50
N HIS A 139 0.94 -7.40 -2.37
CA HIS A 139 -0.01 -8.48 -2.59
C HIS A 139 -0.31 -8.67 -4.09
N ILE A 140 -0.39 -9.94 -4.48
CA ILE A 140 -0.87 -10.37 -5.79
C ILE A 140 -1.98 -11.42 -5.62
N SER A 141 -2.85 -11.55 -6.60
CA SER A 141 -3.90 -12.58 -6.58
C SER A 141 -3.29 -13.98 -6.70
N PRO A 142 -4.00 -15.02 -6.23
CA PRO A 142 -3.61 -16.41 -6.46
C PRO A 142 -3.41 -16.72 -7.96
N GLU A 143 -4.27 -16.17 -8.82
CA GLU A 143 -4.21 -16.30 -10.27
C GLU A 143 -2.92 -15.67 -10.83
N ALA A 144 -2.55 -14.48 -10.34
CA ALA A 144 -1.32 -13.80 -10.71
C ALA A 144 -0.07 -14.55 -10.21
N ALA A 145 -0.15 -15.17 -9.05
CA ALA A 145 0.92 -16.04 -8.55
C ALA A 145 1.05 -17.29 -9.42
N GLN A 146 -0.05 -18.01 -9.67
CA GLN A 146 -0.07 -19.22 -10.46
C GLN A 146 0.48 -19.02 -11.88
N LEU A 147 0.10 -17.91 -12.54
CA LEU A 147 0.60 -17.56 -13.85
C LEU A 147 2.13 -17.42 -13.89
N GLN A 148 2.74 -16.92 -12.83
CA GLN A 148 4.19 -16.74 -12.74
C GLN A 148 4.97 -18.03 -12.37
N VAL A 149 4.30 -19.08 -11.88
CA VAL A 149 4.94 -20.33 -11.42
C VAL A 149 5.80 -20.96 -12.51
N GLU A 150 5.29 -21.05 -13.74
CA GLU A 150 5.99 -21.71 -14.85
C GLU A 150 7.31 -21.00 -15.22
N ARG A 151 7.36 -19.69 -15.07
CA ARG A 151 8.57 -18.91 -15.27
C ARG A 151 9.59 -19.10 -14.13
N ILE A 152 9.10 -19.22 -12.89
CA ILE A 152 9.95 -19.22 -11.69
C ILE A 152 10.51 -20.62 -11.39
N ALA A 153 9.70 -21.66 -11.52
CA ALA A 153 10.05 -23.03 -11.13
C ALA A 153 11.35 -23.53 -11.80
N PRO A 154 11.57 -23.39 -13.12
CA PRO A 154 12.77 -23.87 -13.78
C PRO A 154 14.05 -23.14 -13.33
N VAL A 155 13.97 -21.86 -13.02
CA VAL A 155 15.12 -21.02 -12.70
C VAL A 155 15.44 -20.96 -11.21
N SER A 156 14.48 -21.30 -10.35
CA SER A 156 14.64 -21.31 -8.89
C SER A 156 14.90 -22.70 -8.32
N TYR A 157 14.79 -23.76 -9.14
CA TYR A 157 14.85 -25.16 -8.70
C TYR A 157 13.80 -25.50 -7.61
N THR A 158 12.70 -24.76 -7.57
CA THR A 158 11.60 -24.98 -6.61
C THR A 158 10.46 -25.75 -7.24
N HIS A 159 9.97 -26.78 -6.54
CA HIS A 159 8.77 -27.54 -6.93
C HIS A 159 7.52 -26.83 -6.38
N LEU A 160 7.13 -25.71 -7.00
CA LEU A 160 6.01 -24.88 -6.53
C LEU A 160 4.64 -25.56 -6.63
N ARG A 161 4.51 -26.63 -7.41
CA ARG A 161 3.26 -27.40 -7.56
C ARG A 161 2.99 -28.43 -6.46
N ALA A 162 3.97 -28.68 -5.57
CA ALA A 162 3.84 -29.75 -4.57
C ALA A 162 2.87 -29.42 -3.42
N HIS A 163 2.35 -28.20 -3.32
CA HIS A 163 1.48 -27.77 -2.23
C HIS A 163 -0.02 -27.74 -2.56
N GLU A 164 -0.41 -28.04 -3.79
CA GLU A 164 -1.83 -28.06 -4.18
C GLU A 164 -2.59 -29.32 -3.70
N THR A 165 -1.90 -30.31 -3.15
CA THR A 165 -2.51 -31.60 -2.75
C THR A 165 -2.87 -31.69 -1.27
N VAL A 166 -2.85 -30.62 -0.50
CA VAL A 166 -3.08 -30.64 0.96
C VAL A 166 -4.38 -29.92 1.37
N LEU A 167 -5.27 -29.64 0.44
CA LEU A 167 -6.59 -29.03 0.71
C LEU A 167 -7.74 -29.89 0.14
N ASP A 168 -7.72 -31.21 0.40
CA ASP A 168 -8.89 -32.07 0.34
C ASP A 168 -9.25 -32.57 1.75
#